data_c1600846a291af52a6588003465a422c
#
_entry.id   c1600846a291af52a6588003465a422c
#
_cell.length_a   1.000
_cell.length_b   1.000
_cell.length_c   1.000
_cell.angle_alpha   90.00
_cell.angle_beta   90.00
_cell.angle_gamma   90.00
#
_symmetry.space_group_name_H-M   'P 1'
#
loop_
_entity.id
_entity.type
_entity.pdbx_description
1 polymer ?
#
loop_
_entity_poly.entity_id
_entity_poly.type
_entity_poly.pdbx_seq_one_letter_code
_entity_poly.pdbx_strand_id
1 'polypeptide(L)'
;PETAPAGIANKYAAEVILSRACLQAYAYTGDASYLDKAIAAATDVTTKKNLSSNYGGMFNESGANDAEILWARYGLKTTLTVGSYEELIRCYPNIPISDVRTSKCPDTLKGYNGANMFEAWAIYFPTQDMVDQYLVIDEQTGEAKVWYETSQWKNNVVEKDPSSVTMAGQIDICFRNTGEPRRIPTPQDFMQLANAHPAALRYTTLKEGVTDRDLSDLMYSNRDKRFNASIVHDKDTWLGETVSTNLGGNFSMGVRAKEDGGWYNTTTGYYWRKGTNQNPEPRAVSNTKVDYHFCLARVGEAYMNLAEAQLLKGNVTEAVAALNATRTVHGGLPASKAATLEDAWTDYMRERRVEMASENQDMYFTYLRWGKYGGYSNYGRNPGDIIYDLDRPVYKIEISQDRKSILINQLTLLNSCLLYTS
;
A
#
# COMPACT_ATOMS: atom_id res chain seq x y z
N PRO A 1 -21.64 20.07 -17.15
CA PRO A 1 -22.02 20.83 -15.97
C PRO A 1 -20.94 20.76 -14.88
N GLU A 2 -20.86 21.76 -14.01
CA GLU A 2 -19.92 21.79 -12.87
C GLU A 2 -20.34 20.84 -11.73
N THR A 3 -21.58 20.47 -11.70
CA THR A 3 -22.15 19.48 -10.78
C THR A 3 -22.91 18.42 -11.58
N ALA A 4 -22.90 17.20 -11.07
CA ALA A 4 -23.63 16.08 -11.66
C ALA A 4 -24.10 15.14 -10.54
N PRO A 5 -25.17 14.36 -10.78
CA PRO A 5 -25.55 13.29 -9.86
C PRO A 5 -24.41 12.27 -9.65
N ALA A 6 -24.45 11.57 -8.52
CA ALA A 6 -23.50 10.52 -8.24
C ALA A 6 -23.43 9.48 -9.39
N GLY A 7 -22.22 9.08 -9.76
CA GLY A 7 -21.97 8.17 -10.87
C GLY A 7 -21.93 8.80 -12.26
N ILE A 8 -22.24 10.11 -12.37
CA ILE A 8 -22.15 10.84 -13.63
C ILE A 8 -20.96 11.80 -13.59
N ALA A 9 -20.10 11.76 -14.61
CA ALA A 9 -18.95 12.64 -14.69
C ALA A 9 -19.39 14.10 -14.82
N ASN A 10 -18.79 14.98 -14.03
CA ASN A 10 -18.94 16.42 -14.13
C ASN A 10 -17.78 17.06 -14.91
N LYS A 11 -17.78 18.37 -15.08
CA LYS A 11 -16.72 19.12 -15.75
C LYS A 11 -15.34 18.79 -15.16
N TYR A 12 -15.20 18.85 -13.85
CA TYR A 12 -13.92 18.64 -13.16
C TYR A 12 -13.41 17.20 -13.27
N ALA A 13 -14.30 16.22 -13.27
CA ALA A 13 -13.94 14.84 -13.59
C ALA A 13 -13.36 14.73 -15.00
N ALA A 14 -13.98 15.38 -15.99
CA ALA A 14 -13.46 15.40 -17.35
C ALA A 14 -12.08 16.07 -17.44
N GLU A 15 -11.84 17.12 -16.66
CA GLU A 15 -10.54 17.80 -16.60
C GLU A 15 -9.45 16.97 -15.94
N VAL A 16 -9.76 16.21 -14.90
CA VAL A 16 -8.81 15.23 -14.34
C VAL A 16 -8.42 14.19 -15.39
N ILE A 17 -9.42 13.62 -16.09
CA ILE A 17 -9.16 12.65 -17.16
C ILE A 17 -8.36 13.28 -18.30
N LEU A 18 -8.68 14.53 -18.68
CA LEU A 18 -7.94 15.27 -19.71
C LEU A 18 -6.48 15.49 -19.31
N SER A 19 -6.22 15.91 -18.07
CA SER A 19 -4.84 16.12 -17.59
C SER A 19 -4.04 14.82 -17.61
N ARG A 20 -4.63 13.70 -17.16
CA ARG A 20 -4.04 12.34 -17.24
C ARG A 20 -3.73 11.96 -18.69
N ALA A 21 -4.69 12.13 -19.59
CA ALA A 21 -4.52 11.79 -21.00
C ALA A 21 -3.46 12.66 -21.69
N CYS A 22 -3.37 13.94 -21.35
CA CYS A 22 -2.35 14.84 -21.87
C CYS A 22 -0.94 14.47 -21.42
N LEU A 23 -0.74 14.06 -20.17
CA LEU A 23 0.55 13.54 -19.70
C LEU A 23 0.95 12.27 -20.48
N GLN A 24 0.00 11.38 -20.70
CA GLN A 24 0.24 10.19 -21.49
C GLN A 24 0.59 10.54 -22.95
N ALA A 25 -0.16 11.45 -23.57
CA ALA A 25 0.10 11.89 -24.93
C ALA A 25 1.49 12.53 -25.07
N TYR A 26 1.87 13.39 -24.12
CA TYR A 26 3.20 14.00 -24.10
C TYR A 26 4.32 12.94 -24.09
N ALA A 27 4.17 11.92 -23.23
CA ALA A 27 5.17 10.86 -23.13
C ALA A 27 5.44 10.13 -24.44
N TYR A 28 4.43 9.99 -25.30
CA TYR A 28 4.56 9.27 -26.56
C TYR A 28 4.83 10.18 -27.77
N THR A 29 4.47 11.45 -27.71
CA THR A 29 4.61 12.38 -28.85
C THR A 29 5.74 13.39 -28.69
N GLY A 30 6.13 13.71 -27.44
CA GLY A 30 7.05 14.80 -27.14
C GLY A 30 6.48 16.20 -27.36
N ASP A 31 5.17 16.32 -27.73
CA ASP A 31 4.54 17.61 -28.00
C ASP A 31 4.22 18.34 -26.70
N ALA A 32 4.99 19.40 -26.41
CA ALA A 32 4.86 20.21 -25.19
C ALA A 32 3.49 20.89 -25.04
N SER A 33 2.70 21.04 -26.10
CA SER A 33 1.35 21.60 -26.01
C SER A 33 0.41 20.76 -25.13
N TYR A 34 0.69 19.46 -24.99
CA TYR A 34 -0.04 18.59 -24.07
C TYR A 34 0.26 18.92 -22.59
N LEU A 35 1.48 19.38 -22.27
CA LEU A 35 1.80 19.82 -20.91
C LEU A 35 1.00 21.08 -20.53
N ASP A 36 0.88 22.02 -21.46
CA ASP A 36 0.08 23.23 -21.22
C ASP A 36 -1.40 22.91 -20.99
N LYS A 37 -1.94 21.96 -21.76
CA LYS A 37 -3.32 21.46 -21.57
C LYS A 37 -3.48 20.73 -20.24
N ALA A 38 -2.50 19.91 -19.86
CA ALA A 38 -2.53 19.20 -18.58
C ALA A 38 -2.52 20.19 -17.40
N ILE A 39 -1.64 21.20 -17.45
CA ILE A 39 -1.55 22.25 -16.44
C ILE A 39 -2.87 23.04 -16.36
N ALA A 40 -3.41 23.49 -17.47
CA ALA A 40 -4.65 24.26 -17.48
C ALA A 40 -5.81 23.47 -16.87
N ALA A 41 -6.02 22.24 -17.31
CA ALA A 41 -7.09 21.38 -16.81
C ALA A 41 -6.92 21.05 -15.32
N ALA A 42 -5.72 20.66 -14.89
CA ALA A 42 -5.48 20.33 -13.49
C ALA A 42 -5.59 21.58 -12.58
N THR A 43 -5.16 22.76 -13.06
CA THR A 43 -5.26 24.03 -12.32
C THR A 43 -6.72 24.43 -12.12
N ASP A 44 -7.61 24.27 -13.12
CA ASP A 44 -9.02 24.57 -12.94
C ASP A 44 -9.66 23.70 -11.84
N VAL A 45 -9.31 22.41 -11.79
CA VAL A 45 -9.75 21.50 -10.71
C VAL A 45 -9.22 21.96 -9.35
N THR A 46 -7.91 22.12 -9.23
CA THR A 46 -7.25 22.38 -7.94
C THR A 46 -7.57 23.75 -7.35
N THR A 47 -8.01 24.70 -8.17
CA THR A 47 -8.47 26.03 -7.70
C THR A 47 -9.95 26.07 -7.33
N LYS A 48 -10.76 25.12 -7.78
CA LYS A 48 -12.22 25.10 -7.59
C LYS A 48 -12.71 24.01 -6.66
N LYS A 49 -11.87 23.01 -6.39
CA LYS A 49 -12.21 21.86 -5.56
C LYS A 49 -11.15 21.67 -4.48
N ASN A 50 -11.56 21.15 -3.34
CA ASN A 50 -10.71 20.95 -2.19
C ASN A 50 -10.36 19.46 -2.00
N LEU A 51 -9.20 19.23 -1.40
CA LEU A 51 -8.83 17.91 -0.88
C LEU A 51 -9.69 17.56 0.34
N SER A 52 -10.02 16.30 0.49
CA SER A 52 -10.71 15.78 1.67
C SER A 52 -9.79 15.78 2.88
N SER A 53 -10.32 16.16 4.03
CA SER A 53 -9.62 15.96 5.30
C SER A 53 -9.71 14.51 5.81
N ASN A 54 -10.54 13.68 5.18
CA ASN A 54 -10.77 12.28 5.55
C ASN A 54 -10.37 11.34 4.41
N TYR A 55 -9.07 11.30 4.11
CA TYR A 55 -8.52 10.47 3.03
C TYR A 55 -8.96 9.00 3.14
N GLY A 56 -8.83 8.40 4.34
CA GLY A 56 -9.18 6.98 4.53
C GLY A 56 -10.68 6.70 4.32
N GLY A 57 -11.52 7.61 4.83
CA GLY A 57 -12.98 7.48 4.70
C GLY A 57 -13.47 7.59 3.27
N MET A 58 -12.77 8.35 2.43
CA MET A 58 -13.13 8.53 1.02
C MET A 58 -13.20 7.22 0.22
N PHE A 59 -12.47 6.19 0.62
CA PHE A 59 -12.34 4.93 -0.10
C PHE A 59 -13.12 3.76 0.54
N ASN A 60 -13.89 4.00 1.58
CA ASN A 60 -14.71 2.98 2.24
C ASN A 60 -16.20 3.36 2.20
N GLU A 61 -17.04 2.54 2.83
CA GLU A 61 -18.51 2.72 2.84
C GLU A 61 -18.98 4.08 3.37
N SER A 62 -18.15 4.78 4.17
CA SER A 62 -18.52 6.07 4.74
C SER A 62 -18.32 7.26 3.80
N GLY A 63 -17.49 7.11 2.78
CA GLY A 63 -17.03 8.22 1.94
C GLY A 63 -17.62 8.27 0.54
N ALA A 64 -18.66 7.51 0.25
CA ALA A 64 -19.24 7.42 -1.10
C ALA A 64 -19.68 8.77 -1.70
N ASN A 65 -19.93 9.78 -0.86
CA ASN A 65 -20.32 11.13 -1.27
C ASN A 65 -19.26 12.20 -0.88
N ASP A 66 -18.02 11.80 -0.66
CA ASP A 66 -16.96 12.75 -0.34
C ASP A 66 -16.80 13.78 -1.46
N ALA A 67 -16.65 15.05 -1.09
CA ALA A 67 -16.60 16.16 -2.05
C ALA A 67 -15.36 16.18 -2.95
N GLU A 68 -14.31 15.46 -2.56
CA GLU A 68 -13.12 15.29 -3.39
C GLU A 68 -13.37 14.32 -4.55
N ILE A 69 -14.30 13.37 -4.41
CA ILE A 69 -14.66 12.44 -5.47
C ILE A 69 -15.44 13.18 -6.55
N LEU A 70 -14.83 13.34 -7.70
CA LEU A 70 -15.43 14.05 -8.84
C LEU A 70 -16.22 13.11 -9.74
N TRP A 71 -15.82 11.83 -9.77
CA TRP A 71 -16.52 10.77 -10.47
C TRP A 71 -16.16 9.42 -9.88
N ALA A 72 -17.17 8.61 -9.64
CA ALA A 72 -17.01 7.24 -9.18
C ALA A 72 -18.00 6.30 -9.86
N ARG A 73 -17.63 5.03 -9.94
CA ARG A 73 -18.56 3.94 -10.26
C ARG A 73 -19.16 3.44 -8.94
N TYR A 74 -20.48 3.37 -8.89
CA TYR A 74 -21.22 2.88 -7.74
C TYR A 74 -21.82 1.51 -8.03
N GLY A 75 -21.66 0.59 -7.08
CA GLY A 75 -22.37 -0.68 -7.04
C GLY A 75 -23.35 -0.65 -5.88
N LEU A 76 -24.63 -0.81 -6.17
CA LEU A 76 -25.69 -0.82 -5.15
C LEU A 76 -26.19 -2.26 -4.97
N LYS A 77 -26.19 -2.74 -3.73
CA LYS A 77 -26.66 -4.10 -3.37
C LYS A 77 -28.06 -4.43 -3.89
N THR A 78 -28.89 -3.41 -4.08
CA THR A 78 -30.26 -3.55 -4.57
C THR A 78 -30.38 -3.77 -6.07
N THR A 79 -29.37 -3.36 -6.85
CA THR A 79 -29.41 -3.37 -8.32
C THR A 79 -28.40 -4.34 -8.95
N LEU A 80 -27.53 -4.93 -8.16
CA LEU A 80 -26.50 -5.83 -8.66
C LEU A 80 -27.07 -7.21 -8.94
N THR A 81 -26.79 -7.71 -10.14
CA THR A 81 -27.19 -9.07 -10.58
C THR A 81 -26.18 -10.13 -10.15
N VAL A 82 -24.92 -9.76 -10.02
CA VAL A 82 -23.82 -10.61 -9.55
C VAL A 82 -23.17 -9.93 -8.35
N GLY A 83 -22.57 -10.69 -7.46
CA GLY A 83 -21.87 -10.12 -6.30
C GLY A 83 -20.99 -8.95 -6.74
N SER A 84 -21.26 -7.78 -6.23
CA SER A 84 -20.53 -6.53 -6.43
C SER A 84 -19.10 -6.58 -5.92
N TYR A 85 -18.60 -7.71 -5.71
CA TYR A 85 -17.75 -8.05 -4.63
C TYR A 85 -16.37 -8.56 -5.10
N GLU A 86 -16.22 -8.81 -6.40
CA GLU A 86 -14.98 -9.37 -6.91
C GLU A 86 -13.75 -8.54 -6.55
N GLU A 87 -13.87 -7.22 -6.57
CA GLU A 87 -12.73 -6.36 -6.21
C GLU A 87 -12.44 -6.39 -4.71
N LEU A 88 -13.48 -6.38 -3.88
CA LEU A 88 -13.34 -6.41 -2.42
C LEU A 88 -12.84 -7.77 -1.93
N ILE A 89 -13.35 -8.85 -2.49
CA ILE A 89 -13.00 -10.21 -2.10
C ILE A 89 -11.50 -10.52 -2.31
N ARG A 90 -10.86 -9.82 -3.24
CA ARG A 90 -9.43 -9.98 -3.53
C ARG A 90 -8.52 -9.35 -2.49
N CYS A 91 -9.03 -8.45 -1.67
CA CYS A 91 -8.28 -7.74 -0.64
C CYS A 91 -8.43 -8.37 0.75
N TYR A 92 -9.60 -8.94 1.06
CA TYR A 92 -9.83 -9.55 2.37
C TYR A 92 -9.23 -10.95 2.50
N PRO A 93 -8.79 -11.35 3.71
CA PRO A 93 -8.27 -12.69 3.97
C PRO A 93 -9.37 -13.76 3.87
N ASN A 94 -8.97 -14.99 3.67
CA ASN A 94 -9.85 -16.14 3.85
C ASN A 94 -9.49 -16.84 5.16
N ILE A 95 -10.40 -16.78 6.12
CA ILE A 95 -10.24 -17.43 7.40
C ILE A 95 -11.57 -18.14 7.72
N PRO A 96 -11.77 -19.36 7.20
CA PRO A 96 -12.99 -20.10 7.43
C PRO A 96 -13.13 -20.55 8.88
N ILE A 97 -14.35 -20.52 9.39
CA ILE A 97 -14.67 -20.88 10.78
C ILE A 97 -14.25 -22.32 11.13
N SER A 98 -14.30 -23.21 10.14
CA SER A 98 -13.85 -24.60 10.30
C SER A 98 -12.38 -24.70 10.65
N ASP A 99 -11.54 -23.87 10.04
CA ASP A 99 -10.09 -23.90 10.21
C ASP A 99 -9.71 -23.37 11.60
N VAL A 100 -10.43 -22.37 12.09
CA VAL A 100 -10.25 -21.84 13.44
C VAL A 100 -10.56 -22.88 14.51
N ARG A 101 -11.69 -23.57 14.38
CA ARG A 101 -12.12 -24.58 15.36
C ARG A 101 -11.26 -25.84 15.36
N THR A 102 -10.63 -26.14 14.23
CA THR A 102 -9.78 -27.32 14.06
C THR A 102 -8.30 -27.01 14.15
N SER A 103 -7.92 -25.72 14.18
CA SER A 103 -6.54 -25.31 14.31
C SER A 103 -5.91 -25.85 15.58
N LYS A 104 -4.73 -26.45 15.43
CA LYS A 104 -3.88 -26.84 16.56
C LYS A 104 -3.15 -25.65 17.21
N CYS A 105 -3.58 -24.45 16.91
CA CYS A 105 -2.95 -23.20 17.31
C CYS A 105 -3.93 -22.29 18.08
N PRO A 106 -4.42 -22.72 19.25
CA PRO A 106 -5.41 -21.95 20.00
C PRO A 106 -4.93 -20.56 20.42
N ASP A 107 -3.63 -20.37 20.57
CA ASP A 107 -3.09 -19.09 21.03
C ASP A 107 -2.98 -18.04 19.94
N THR A 108 -2.88 -18.41 18.68
CA THR A 108 -2.90 -17.47 17.55
C THR A 108 -4.29 -16.87 17.32
N LEU A 109 -5.28 -17.44 17.96
CA LEU A 109 -6.69 -17.14 17.77
C LEU A 109 -7.33 -16.55 19.03
N LYS A 110 -6.53 -16.24 20.06
CA LYS A 110 -6.98 -15.49 21.23
C LYS A 110 -7.52 -14.13 20.77
N GLY A 111 -8.79 -13.89 21.04
CA GLY A 111 -9.51 -12.71 20.60
C GLY A 111 -10.21 -12.89 19.25
N TYR A 112 -10.00 -13.97 18.54
CA TYR A 112 -10.65 -14.24 17.28
C TYR A 112 -12.12 -14.57 17.51
N ASN A 113 -12.99 -13.68 17.12
CA ASN A 113 -14.42 -13.90 17.20
C ASN A 113 -14.90 -14.55 15.89
N GLY A 114 -15.48 -15.74 15.99
CA GLY A 114 -16.01 -16.45 14.83
C GLY A 114 -17.05 -15.69 14.01
N ALA A 115 -17.58 -14.57 14.54
CA ALA A 115 -18.45 -13.67 13.80
C ALA A 115 -17.69 -12.77 12.82
N ASN A 116 -16.37 -12.57 13.00
CA ASN A 116 -15.52 -11.70 12.19
C ASN A 116 -14.72 -12.45 11.14
N MET A 117 -15.09 -13.66 10.82
CA MET A 117 -14.39 -14.47 9.84
C MET A 117 -14.84 -14.18 8.42
N PHE A 118 -13.87 -14.17 7.52
CA PHE A 118 -14.06 -13.84 6.11
C PHE A 118 -13.68 -15.02 5.24
N GLU A 119 -14.52 -15.30 4.26
CA GLU A 119 -14.26 -16.26 3.19
C GLU A 119 -13.96 -15.48 1.90
N ALA A 120 -12.81 -14.84 1.84
CA ALA A 120 -12.37 -14.05 0.69
C ALA A 120 -11.10 -14.66 0.07
N TRP A 121 -10.48 -14.03 -0.87
CA TRP A 121 -9.40 -14.64 -1.64
C TRP A 121 -8.03 -14.00 -1.46
N ALA A 122 -7.94 -12.82 -0.86
CA ALA A 122 -6.70 -12.12 -0.55
C ALA A 122 -5.58 -12.39 -1.57
N ILE A 123 -5.75 -11.93 -2.80
CA ILE A 123 -4.80 -12.19 -3.89
C ILE A 123 -3.94 -10.98 -4.24
N TYR A 124 -4.26 -9.80 -3.69
CA TYR A 124 -3.51 -8.57 -3.88
C TYR A 124 -2.95 -8.09 -2.54
N PHE A 125 -1.64 -7.89 -2.49
CA PHE A 125 -0.96 -7.45 -1.28
C PHE A 125 -0.02 -6.29 -1.57
N PRO A 126 0.07 -5.32 -0.64
CA PRO A 126 1.15 -4.35 -0.67
C PRO A 126 2.50 -5.05 -0.48
N THR A 127 3.50 -4.62 -1.21
CA THR A 127 4.89 -5.07 -1.02
C THR A 127 5.59 -4.22 0.02
N GLN A 128 6.71 -4.70 0.59
CA GLN A 128 7.55 -3.89 1.47
C GLN A 128 8.04 -2.61 0.77
N ASP A 129 8.38 -2.68 -0.52
CA ASP A 129 8.79 -1.51 -1.30
C ASP A 129 7.68 -0.44 -1.36
N MET A 130 6.42 -0.86 -1.45
CA MET A 130 5.29 0.08 -1.37
C MET A 130 5.16 0.68 0.04
N VAL A 131 5.32 -0.11 1.08
CA VAL A 131 5.29 0.35 2.48
C VAL A 131 6.42 1.35 2.74
N ASP A 132 7.59 1.16 2.16
CA ASP A 132 8.75 2.06 2.29
C ASP A 132 8.51 3.46 1.67
N GLN A 133 7.51 3.60 0.80
CA GLN A 133 7.16 4.92 0.25
C GLN A 133 6.46 5.82 1.28
N TYR A 134 5.75 5.26 2.24
CA TYR A 134 5.12 6.03 3.30
C TYR A 134 6.15 6.46 4.33
N LEU A 135 6.45 7.76 4.37
CA LEU A 135 7.47 8.30 5.26
C LEU A 135 7.01 8.29 6.73
N VAL A 136 7.99 8.35 7.62
CA VAL A 136 7.82 8.45 9.06
C VAL A 136 8.32 9.81 9.52
N ILE A 137 7.62 10.45 10.44
CA ILE A 137 8.09 11.69 11.08
C ILE A 137 9.15 11.31 12.11
N ASP A 138 10.34 11.80 11.91
CA ASP A 138 11.49 11.61 12.81
C ASP A 138 11.23 12.32 14.14
N GLU A 139 11.29 11.59 15.26
CA GLU A 139 10.95 12.10 16.59
C GLU A 139 11.90 13.21 17.07
N GLN A 140 13.14 13.25 16.59
CA GLN A 140 14.12 14.26 17.00
C GLN A 140 14.10 15.50 16.10
N THR A 141 13.94 15.31 14.79
CA THR A 141 14.06 16.41 13.83
C THR A 141 12.72 16.95 13.33
N GLY A 142 11.63 16.18 13.49
CA GLY A 142 10.33 16.49 12.90
C GLY A 142 10.27 16.36 11.38
N GLU A 143 11.35 15.90 10.74
CA GLU A 143 11.41 15.69 9.29
C GLU A 143 10.78 14.37 8.89
N ALA A 144 10.23 14.31 7.68
CA ALA A 144 9.73 13.06 7.13
C ALA A 144 10.86 12.26 6.46
N LYS A 145 11.12 11.05 6.95
CA LYS A 145 12.20 10.16 6.52
C LYS A 145 11.67 8.75 6.24
N VAL A 146 12.44 7.97 5.53
CA VAL A 146 12.20 6.52 5.47
C VAL A 146 12.36 5.94 6.88
N TRP A 147 11.52 4.99 7.25
CA TRP A 147 11.44 4.47 8.63
C TRP A 147 12.78 4.03 9.22
N TYR A 148 13.64 3.39 8.42
CA TYR A 148 14.95 2.91 8.86
C TYR A 148 16.03 4.01 8.92
N GLU A 149 15.71 5.23 8.48
CA GLU A 149 16.61 6.39 8.58
C GLU A 149 16.26 7.33 9.74
N THR A 150 15.17 7.06 10.42
CA THR A 150 14.72 7.88 11.56
C THR A 150 15.61 7.72 12.78
N SER A 151 15.66 8.75 13.62
CA SER A 151 16.39 8.72 14.88
C SER A 151 15.85 7.66 15.84
N GLN A 152 14.50 7.53 15.93
CA GLN A 152 13.88 6.50 16.78
C GLN A 152 14.24 5.09 16.33
N TRP A 153 14.40 4.82 15.03
CA TRP A 153 14.89 3.54 14.56
C TRP A 153 16.36 3.33 14.93
N LYS A 154 17.25 4.21 14.47
CA LYS A 154 18.71 4.09 14.68
C LYS A 154 19.12 3.99 16.15
N ASN A 155 18.38 4.66 17.04
CA ASN A 155 18.68 4.65 18.46
C ASN A 155 18.29 3.34 19.15
N ASN A 156 17.29 2.61 18.63
CA ASN A 156 16.69 1.46 19.29
C ASN A 156 16.99 0.11 18.66
N VAL A 157 17.65 0.07 17.49
CA VAL A 157 17.86 -1.18 16.76
C VAL A 157 19.33 -1.46 16.49
N VAL A 158 19.62 -2.72 16.19
CA VAL A 158 20.89 -3.21 15.67
C VAL A 158 20.63 -3.84 14.31
N GLU A 159 21.23 -3.28 13.27
CA GLU A 159 21.28 -3.92 11.96
C GLU A 159 22.33 -5.04 11.99
N LYS A 160 21.95 -6.21 11.56
CA LYS A 160 22.81 -7.40 11.48
C LYS A 160 23.05 -7.79 10.03
N ASP A 161 24.11 -8.52 9.79
CA ASP A 161 24.38 -9.07 8.47
C ASP A 161 23.28 -10.09 8.08
N PRO A 162 22.45 -9.80 7.09
CA PRO A 162 21.40 -10.69 6.67
C PRO A 162 21.91 -11.98 6.04
N SER A 163 23.11 -12.00 5.50
CA SER A 163 23.74 -13.20 4.91
C SER A 163 24.09 -14.25 5.96
N SER A 164 24.15 -13.85 7.22
CA SER A 164 24.40 -14.77 8.34
C SER A 164 23.20 -15.65 8.69
N VAL A 165 22.01 -15.37 8.12
CA VAL A 165 20.78 -16.05 8.45
C VAL A 165 20.50 -17.15 7.43
N THR A 166 20.61 -18.41 7.85
CA THR A 166 20.19 -19.55 7.03
C THR A 166 18.66 -19.64 6.93
N MET A 167 18.15 -20.38 5.95
CA MET A 167 16.70 -20.66 5.84
C MET A 167 16.12 -21.26 7.13
N ALA A 168 16.82 -22.21 7.77
CA ALA A 168 16.41 -22.76 9.05
C ALA A 168 16.44 -21.69 10.15
N GLY A 169 17.47 -20.85 10.18
CA GLY A 169 17.59 -19.76 11.13
C GLY A 169 16.49 -18.72 11.01
N GLN A 170 15.93 -18.49 9.83
CA GLN A 170 14.79 -17.59 9.64
C GLN A 170 13.57 -18.06 10.45
N ILE A 171 13.28 -19.37 10.46
CA ILE A 171 12.20 -19.93 11.27
C ILE A 171 12.46 -19.70 12.75
N ASP A 172 13.67 -19.99 13.22
CA ASP A 172 14.03 -19.80 14.62
C ASP A 172 13.88 -18.34 15.04
N ILE A 173 14.23 -17.41 14.16
CA ILE A 173 14.06 -15.98 14.40
C ILE A 173 12.57 -15.61 14.47
N CYS A 174 11.78 -16.04 13.49
CA CYS A 174 10.35 -15.68 13.39
C CYS A 174 9.54 -16.24 14.57
N PHE A 175 9.87 -17.44 15.04
CA PHE A 175 9.20 -18.06 16.19
C PHE A 175 9.89 -17.78 17.52
N ARG A 176 10.98 -17.03 17.54
CA ARG A 176 11.62 -16.60 18.78
C ARG A 176 10.63 -15.73 19.56
N ASN A 177 10.31 -16.20 20.73
CA ASN A 177 9.39 -15.49 21.59
C ASN A 177 9.89 -15.48 23.03
N THR A 178 9.02 -15.09 23.91
CA THR A 178 9.19 -14.91 25.34
C THR A 178 9.11 -16.19 26.16
N GLY A 179 9.31 -17.38 25.54
CA GLY A 179 9.39 -18.63 26.27
C GLY A 179 8.40 -19.70 25.87
N GLU A 180 7.26 -19.34 25.25
CA GLU A 180 6.32 -20.34 24.73
C GLU A 180 5.95 -20.03 23.29
N PRO A 181 6.27 -20.90 22.33
CA PRO A 181 5.83 -20.71 20.96
C PRO A 181 4.30 -20.67 20.91
N ARG A 182 3.75 -19.68 20.24
CA ARG A 182 2.31 -19.55 20.05
C ARG A 182 1.74 -20.76 19.30
N ARG A 183 2.54 -21.36 18.43
CA ARG A 183 2.28 -22.65 17.79
C ARG A 183 3.57 -23.27 17.27
N ILE A 184 3.51 -24.56 16.98
CA ILE A 184 4.59 -25.28 16.33
C ILE A 184 4.61 -24.89 14.84
N PRO A 185 5.78 -24.59 14.23
CA PRO A 185 5.89 -24.38 12.80
C PRO A 185 5.29 -25.51 11.98
N THR A 186 4.53 -25.16 10.98
CA THR A 186 3.88 -26.10 10.06
C THR A 186 4.70 -26.24 8.77
N PRO A 187 4.46 -27.29 7.95
CA PRO A 187 5.05 -27.37 6.62
C PRO A 187 4.77 -26.14 5.75
N GLN A 188 3.63 -25.45 5.92
CA GLN A 188 3.30 -24.23 5.21
C GLN A 188 4.20 -23.06 5.59
N ASP A 189 4.57 -22.95 6.87
CA ASP A 189 5.53 -21.93 7.30
C ASP A 189 6.88 -22.13 6.63
N PHE A 190 7.32 -23.37 6.55
CA PHE A 190 8.54 -23.73 5.82
C PHE A 190 8.42 -23.44 4.32
N MET A 191 7.27 -23.74 3.71
CA MET A 191 7.04 -23.42 2.29
C MET A 191 7.01 -21.90 2.05
N GLN A 192 6.41 -21.13 2.94
CA GLN A 192 6.41 -19.68 2.85
C GLN A 192 7.82 -19.10 2.87
N LEU A 193 8.69 -19.66 3.71
CA LEU A 193 10.09 -19.27 3.76
C LEU A 193 10.91 -19.88 2.60
N ALA A 194 10.59 -21.06 2.14
CA ALA A 194 11.25 -21.69 1.00
C ALA A 194 11.07 -20.93 -0.31
N ASN A 195 9.96 -20.21 -0.45
CA ASN A 195 9.72 -19.32 -1.59
C ASN A 195 10.43 -17.96 -1.43
N ALA A 196 11.06 -17.69 -0.29
CA ALA A 196 11.91 -16.54 -0.12
C ALA A 196 13.27 -16.78 -0.80
N HIS A 197 13.87 -15.70 -1.31
CA HIS A 197 15.25 -15.74 -1.74
C HIS A 197 16.13 -16.24 -0.60
N PRO A 198 17.14 -17.09 -0.85
CA PRO A 198 17.94 -17.69 0.23
C PRO A 198 18.65 -16.68 1.13
N ALA A 199 18.88 -15.46 0.66
CA ALA A 199 19.46 -14.40 1.47
C ALA A 199 18.39 -13.36 1.84
N ALA A 200 18.24 -13.09 3.13
CA ALA A 200 17.49 -11.93 3.58
C ALA A 200 18.19 -10.65 3.11
N LEU A 201 17.40 -9.62 2.75
CA LEU A 201 17.94 -8.31 2.38
C LEU A 201 18.26 -7.46 3.60
N ARG A 202 17.54 -7.68 4.68
CA ARG A 202 17.71 -6.96 5.95
C ARG A 202 17.41 -7.89 7.10
N TYR A 203 18.26 -7.79 8.11
CA TYR A 203 18.03 -8.42 9.40
C TYR A 203 18.28 -7.40 10.50
N THR A 204 17.23 -7.07 11.25
CA THR A 204 17.28 -6.06 12.30
C THR A 204 16.80 -6.66 13.61
N THR A 205 17.43 -6.31 14.70
CA THR A 205 17.01 -6.68 16.05
C THR A 205 16.86 -5.47 16.94
N LEU A 206 15.92 -5.54 17.87
CA LEU A 206 15.78 -4.55 18.94
C LEU A 206 17.02 -4.61 19.81
N LYS A 207 17.54 -3.44 20.25
CA LYS A 207 18.65 -3.37 21.20
C LYS A 207 18.23 -3.96 22.55
N GLU A 208 19.18 -4.56 23.24
CA GLU A 208 18.99 -5.02 24.60
C GLU A 208 18.65 -3.83 25.51
N GLY A 209 17.70 -4.06 26.43
CA GLY A 209 17.23 -3.04 27.36
C GLY A 209 16.13 -2.12 26.84
N VAL A 210 15.77 -2.16 25.56
CA VAL A 210 14.59 -1.45 25.04
C VAL A 210 13.34 -2.25 25.42
N THR A 211 12.47 -1.64 26.24
CA THR A 211 11.28 -2.30 26.80
C THR A 211 9.99 -1.49 26.63
N ASP A 212 10.09 -0.24 26.22
CA ASP A 212 8.98 0.70 26.06
C ASP A 212 8.31 0.63 24.68
N ARG A 213 8.98 0.03 23.71
CA ARG A 213 8.51 -0.16 22.33
C ARG A 213 9.13 -1.39 21.67
N ASP A 214 8.46 -1.95 20.69
CA ASP A 214 8.98 -3.02 19.87
C ASP A 214 9.24 -2.56 18.42
N LEU A 215 9.68 -3.48 17.56
CA LEU A 215 10.01 -3.14 16.16
C LEU A 215 8.78 -2.75 15.34
N SER A 216 7.60 -3.30 15.63
CA SER A 216 6.37 -2.87 14.97
C SER A 216 6.00 -1.44 15.35
N ASP A 217 6.17 -1.06 16.62
CA ASP A 217 5.95 0.32 17.06
C ASP A 217 6.90 1.29 16.36
N LEU A 218 8.19 0.93 16.32
CA LEU A 218 9.21 1.75 15.67
C LEU A 218 8.99 1.91 14.16
N MET A 219 8.47 0.87 13.53
CA MET A 219 8.28 0.84 12.08
C MET A 219 6.98 1.52 11.64
N TYR A 220 5.90 1.39 12.41
CA TYR A 220 4.57 1.76 11.96
C TYR A 220 3.99 3.01 12.64
N SER A 221 4.59 3.51 13.72
CA SER A 221 4.15 4.75 14.36
C SER A 221 4.63 6.00 13.63
N ASN A 222 3.93 7.12 13.82
CA ASN A 222 4.28 8.44 13.27
C ASN A 222 4.43 8.47 11.74
N ARG A 223 3.76 7.58 11.04
CA ARG A 223 3.79 7.52 9.58
C ARG A 223 2.88 8.55 8.93
N ASP A 224 3.13 8.78 7.65
CA ASP A 224 2.18 9.35 6.71
C ASP A 224 0.78 8.80 7.01
N LYS A 225 -0.20 9.67 7.23
CA LYS A 225 -1.57 9.27 7.61
C LYS A 225 -2.23 8.36 6.58
N ARG A 226 -1.82 8.46 5.30
CA ARG A 226 -2.29 7.58 4.23
C ARG A 226 -1.83 6.13 4.40
N PHE A 227 -0.77 5.89 5.18
CA PHE A 227 -0.31 4.54 5.49
C PHE A 227 -1.41 3.74 6.19
N ASN A 228 -1.88 4.20 7.33
CA ASN A 228 -2.94 3.51 8.07
C ASN A 228 -4.28 3.50 7.34
N ALA A 229 -4.51 4.46 6.43
CA ALA A 229 -5.69 4.49 5.57
C ALA A 229 -5.62 3.47 4.42
N SER A 230 -4.43 3.05 4.02
CA SER A 230 -4.21 2.23 2.82
C SER A 230 -3.72 0.82 3.12
N ILE A 231 -2.93 0.64 4.17
CA ILE A 231 -2.20 -0.59 4.48
C ILE A 231 -2.61 -1.12 5.85
N VAL A 232 -2.90 -2.40 5.91
CA VAL A 232 -3.05 -3.15 7.16
C VAL A 232 -1.73 -3.82 7.47
N HIS A 233 -1.27 -3.70 8.71
CA HIS A 233 0.04 -4.16 9.17
C HIS A 233 -0.04 -4.82 10.54
N ASP A 234 1.08 -5.35 11.03
CA ASP A 234 1.15 -5.92 12.37
C ASP A 234 0.79 -4.86 13.45
N LYS A 235 0.05 -5.27 14.47
CA LYS A 235 -0.54 -4.46 15.55
C LYS A 235 -1.66 -3.49 15.13
N ASP A 236 -2.02 -3.44 13.86
CA ASP A 236 -3.16 -2.64 13.42
C ASP A 236 -4.48 -3.22 13.94
N THR A 237 -5.54 -2.42 13.89
CA THR A 237 -6.91 -2.88 14.11
C THR A 237 -7.63 -2.98 12.78
N TRP A 238 -8.12 -4.15 12.43
CA TRP A 238 -8.86 -4.39 11.20
C TRP A 238 -9.92 -5.44 11.41
N LEU A 239 -11.11 -5.23 10.86
CA LEU A 239 -12.22 -6.19 10.89
C LEU A 239 -12.61 -6.60 12.34
N GLY A 240 -12.42 -5.67 13.29
CA GLY A 240 -12.70 -5.90 14.71
C GLY A 240 -11.64 -6.66 15.49
N GLU A 241 -10.49 -6.95 14.86
CA GLU A 241 -9.39 -7.70 15.47
C GLU A 241 -8.10 -6.88 15.53
N THR A 242 -7.25 -7.17 16.50
CA THR A 242 -5.86 -6.73 16.47
C THR A 242 -5.07 -7.65 15.55
N VAL A 243 -4.50 -7.06 14.51
CA VAL A 243 -3.80 -7.79 13.44
C VAL A 243 -2.44 -8.30 13.92
N SER A 244 -2.14 -9.53 13.60
CA SER A 244 -0.81 -10.12 13.71
C SER A 244 -0.49 -10.86 12.41
N THR A 245 0.38 -10.27 11.60
CA THR A 245 0.81 -10.84 10.32
C THR A 245 2.09 -11.66 10.42
N ASN A 246 2.70 -11.73 11.60
CA ASN A 246 3.86 -12.59 11.83
C ASN A 246 3.50 -14.07 11.66
N LEU A 247 4.49 -14.91 11.43
CA LEU A 247 4.28 -16.37 11.36
C LEU A 247 3.56 -16.86 12.63
N GLY A 248 2.41 -17.47 12.44
CA GLY A 248 1.54 -17.91 13.52
C GLY A 248 0.57 -16.85 14.05
N GLY A 249 0.57 -15.65 13.52
CA GLY A 249 -0.43 -14.62 13.83
C GLY A 249 -1.79 -14.91 13.21
N ASN A 250 -2.84 -14.24 13.72
CA ASN A 250 -4.23 -14.43 13.27
C ASN A 250 -4.49 -14.03 11.82
N PHE A 251 -3.65 -13.21 11.22
CA PHE A 251 -3.73 -12.78 9.82
C PHE A 251 -2.53 -13.28 8.99
N SER A 252 -1.79 -14.28 9.50
CA SER A 252 -0.67 -14.87 8.78
C SER A 252 -1.09 -16.07 7.93
N MET A 253 -0.27 -16.39 6.95
CA MET A 253 -0.44 -17.57 6.10
C MET A 253 -0.52 -18.90 6.87
N GLY A 254 0.16 -18.99 8.00
CA GLY A 254 0.22 -20.20 8.81
C GLY A 254 -1.02 -20.48 9.66
N VAL A 255 -2.03 -19.63 9.65
CA VAL A 255 -3.29 -19.88 10.38
C VAL A 255 -4.08 -21.02 9.74
N ARG A 256 -3.98 -21.21 8.44
CA ARG A 256 -4.59 -22.37 7.77
C ARG A 256 -3.76 -23.62 7.98
N ALA A 257 -4.24 -24.46 8.86
CA ALA A 257 -3.61 -25.75 9.17
C ALA A 257 -3.86 -26.84 8.12
N LYS A 258 -4.49 -26.54 6.99
CA LYS A 258 -4.84 -27.50 5.94
C LYS A 258 -3.85 -27.53 4.80
N GLU A 259 -3.80 -28.66 4.13
CA GLU A 259 -2.91 -29.04 3.04
C GLU A 259 -2.91 -28.10 1.83
N ASP A 260 -3.95 -27.30 1.67
CA ASP A 260 -4.15 -26.36 0.56
C ASP A 260 -3.43 -25.01 0.77
N GLY A 261 -2.66 -24.93 1.82
CA GLY A 261 -1.68 -23.90 2.11
C GLY A 261 -2.03 -22.47 1.74
N GLY A 262 -2.63 -21.73 2.65
CA GLY A 262 -2.47 -20.28 2.73
C GLY A 262 -2.75 -19.42 1.50
N TRP A 263 -3.50 -19.91 0.53
CA TRP A 263 -3.76 -19.22 -0.74
C TRP A 263 -4.47 -17.87 -0.59
N TYR A 264 -5.02 -17.62 0.58
CA TYR A 264 -5.91 -16.49 0.82
C TYR A 264 -5.49 -15.64 2.02
N ASN A 265 -4.23 -15.70 2.38
CA ASN A 265 -3.63 -14.87 3.40
C ASN A 265 -2.36 -14.22 2.89
N THR A 266 -1.95 -13.12 3.50
CA THR A 266 -0.83 -12.34 3.00
C THR A 266 0.45 -13.14 2.86
N THR A 267 1.11 -12.98 1.72
CA THR A 267 2.45 -13.48 1.45
C THR A 267 3.54 -12.42 1.69
N THR A 268 3.15 -11.16 1.86
CA THR A 268 4.07 -10.04 2.02
C THR A 268 4.16 -9.51 3.45
N GLY A 269 3.23 -9.89 4.33
CA GLY A 269 3.08 -9.36 5.68
C GLY A 269 2.08 -8.19 5.78
N TYR A 270 1.39 -7.84 4.69
CA TYR A 270 0.47 -6.70 4.61
C TYR A 270 -0.82 -7.05 3.87
N TYR A 271 -1.87 -6.24 4.10
CA TYR A 271 -3.10 -6.26 3.30
C TYR A 271 -3.45 -4.85 2.83
N TRP A 272 -4.23 -4.75 1.76
CA TRP A 272 -4.83 -3.48 1.36
C TRP A 272 -6.06 -3.16 2.22
N ARG A 273 -6.06 -1.97 2.82
CA ARG A 273 -7.23 -1.39 3.47
C ARG A 273 -7.98 -0.46 2.52
N LYS A 274 -7.22 0.34 1.74
CA LYS A 274 -7.78 1.30 0.80
C LYS A 274 -8.68 0.60 -0.23
N GLY A 275 -9.89 1.13 -0.39
CA GLY A 275 -10.89 0.54 -1.27
C GLY A 275 -11.65 -0.64 -0.67
N THR A 276 -11.45 -0.95 0.62
CA THR A 276 -12.22 -1.98 1.32
C THR A 276 -13.21 -1.35 2.29
N ASN A 277 -14.32 -2.04 2.54
CA ASN A 277 -15.24 -1.67 3.61
C ASN A 277 -14.61 -1.99 4.97
N GLN A 278 -14.77 -1.10 5.93
CA GLN A 278 -14.20 -1.25 7.26
C GLN A 278 -15.08 -2.16 8.16
N ASN A 279 -16.37 -2.18 7.87
CA ASN A 279 -17.36 -3.00 8.58
C ASN A 279 -18.10 -3.91 7.60
N PRO A 280 -17.42 -4.85 6.93
CA PRO A 280 -18.06 -5.77 6.03
C PRO A 280 -18.96 -6.72 6.82
N GLU A 281 -20.04 -7.18 6.19
CA GLU A 281 -20.87 -8.25 6.74
C GLU A 281 -19.97 -9.47 7.07
N PRO A 282 -20.13 -10.06 8.27
CA PRO A 282 -19.45 -11.30 8.60
C PRO A 282 -19.72 -12.35 7.52
N ARG A 283 -18.68 -13.08 7.10
CA ARG A 283 -18.78 -13.99 5.97
C ARG A 283 -19.22 -13.34 4.67
N ALA A 284 -18.78 -12.12 4.46
CA ALA A 284 -18.94 -11.49 3.17
C ALA A 284 -18.24 -12.36 2.13
N VAL A 285 -18.91 -13.36 1.71
CA VAL A 285 -18.48 -14.33 0.73
C VAL A 285 -18.73 -13.78 -0.65
N SER A 286 -18.13 -14.42 -1.62
CA SER A 286 -18.24 -14.19 -3.05
C SER A 286 -19.65 -13.90 -3.57
N ASN A 287 -20.69 -14.21 -2.82
CA ASN A 287 -22.07 -14.03 -3.19
C ASN A 287 -22.82 -12.91 -2.43
N THR A 288 -22.19 -12.25 -1.46
CA THR A 288 -22.85 -11.17 -0.71
C THR A 288 -22.78 -9.88 -1.51
N LYS A 289 -23.93 -9.30 -1.76
CA LYS A 289 -24.05 -8.00 -2.41
C LYS A 289 -23.87 -6.91 -1.36
N VAL A 290 -22.94 -6.00 -1.62
CA VAL A 290 -22.68 -4.84 -0.76
C VAL A 290 -22.71 -3.57 -1.58
N ASP A 291 -23.05 -2.45 -0.94
CA ASP A 291 -22.85 -1.15 -1.55
C ASP A 291 -21.34 -0.86 -1.55
N TYR A 292 -20.84 -0.45 -2.69
CA TYR A 292 -19.45 0.00 -2.82
C TYR A 292 -19.32 1.08 -3.87
N HIS A 293 -18.23 1.82 -3.84
CA HIS A 293 -17.88 2.75 -4.90
C HIS A 293 -16.41 2.60 -5.27
N PHE A 294 -16.13 2.92 -6.52
CA PHE A 294 -14.78 2.89 -7.06
C PHE A 294 -14.48 4.25 -7.67
N CYS A 295 -13.52 4.97 -7.09
CA CYS A 295 -13.14 6.31 -7.50
C CYS A 295 -12.46 6.29 -8.86
N LEU A 296 -12.97 7.04 -9.83
CA LEU A 296 -12.45 7.14 -11.20
C LEU A 296 -11.68 8.44 -11.44
N ALA A 297 -12.08 9.52 -10.77
CA ALA A 297 -11.42 10.81 -10.83
C ALA A 297 -11.65 11.57 -9.52
N ARG A 298 -10.62 12.17 -8.98
CA ARG A 298 -10.65 12.94 -7.74
C ARG A 298 -9.63 14.10 -7.74
N VAL A 299 -9.77 15.01 -6.79
CA VAL A 299 -8.95 16.22 -6.71
C VAL A 299 -7.47 15.91 -6.45
N GLY A 300 -7.16 14.92 -5.60
CA GLY A 300 -5.78 14.53 -5.32
C GLY A 300 -5.02 14.09 -6.58
N GLU A 301 -5.69 13.41 -7.51
CA GLU A 301 -5.07 13.08 -8.80
C GLU A 301 -4.76 14.32 -9.64
N ALA A 302 -5.64 15.35 -9.61
CA ALA A 302 -5.37 16.59 -10.31
C ALA A 302 -4.10 17.28 -9.81
N TYR A 303 -3.86 17.27 -8.49
CA TYR A 303 -2.60 17.78 -7.92
C TYR A 303 -1.39 16.97 -8.38
N MET A 304 -1.50 15.66 -8.46
CA MET A 304 -0.41 14.80 -8.95
C MET A 304 -0.14 15.05 -10.44
N ASN A 305 -1.17 15.20 -11.25
CA ASN A 305 -1.02 15.50 -12.67
C ASN A 305 -0.43 16.89 -12.90
N LEU A 306 -0.83 17.88 -12.09
CA LEU A 306 -0.27 19.23 -12.12
C LEU A 306 1.22 19.22 -11.76
N ALA A 307 1.59 18.56 -10.68
CA ALA A 307 2.98 18.46 -10.25
C ALA A 307 3.87 17.84 -11.35
N GLU A 308 3.43 16.74 -11.96
CA GLU A 308 4.17 16.08 -13.04
C GLU A 308 4.35 16.98 -14.26
N ALA A 309 3.29 17.63 -14.71
CA ALA A 309 3.36 18.53 -15.86
C ALA A 309 4.30 19.72 -15.60
N GLN A 310 4.30 20.25 -14.39
CA GLN A 310 5.21 21.33 -13.99
C GLN A 310 6.67 20.86 -13.94
N LEU A 311 6.95 19.66 -13.40
CA LEU A 311 8.29 19.06 -13.42
C LEU A 311 8.82 18.86 -14.84
N LEU A 312 7.97 18.38 -15.75
CA LEU A 312 8.32 18.18 -17.16
C LEU A 312 8.63 19.50 -17.88
N LYS A 313 8.10 20.62 -17.40
CA LYS A 313 8.44 21.97 -17.87
C LYS A 313 9.63 22.59 -17.13
N GLY A 314 10.17 21.94 -16.10
CA GLY A 314 11.26 22.48 -15.27
C GLY A 314 10.81 23.49 -14.22
N ASN A 315 9.51 23.63 -13.97
CA ASN A 315 8.94 24.58 -13.01
C ASN A 315 8.92 23.94 -11.59
N VAL A 316 10.09 23.90 -10.96
CA VAL A 316 10.29 23.18 -9.67
C VAL A 316 9.39 23.73 -8.57
N THR A 317 9.30 25.05 -8.44
CA THR A 317 8.53 25.69 -7.36
C THR A 317 7.05 25.34 -7.44
N GLU A 318 6.46 25.43 -8.63
CA GLU A 318 5.05 25.11 -8.89
C GLU A 318 4.76 23.62 -8.70
N ALA A 319 5.68 22.79 -9.12
CA ALA A 319 5.57 21.34 -8.94
C ALA A 319 5.59 20.94 -7.45
N VAL A 320 6.54 21.50 -6.70
CA VAL A 320 6.66 21.24 -5.25
C VAL A 320 5.44 21.81 -4.50
N ALA A 321 4.91 22.96 -4.91
CA ALA A 321 3.67 23.47 -4.33
C ALA A 321 2.48 22.54 -4.57
N ALA A 322 2.34 21.98 -5.77
CA ALA A 322 1.28 21.04 -6.10
C ALA A 322 1.40 19.73 -5.32
N LEU A 323 2.58 19.10 -5.27
CA LEU A 323 2.77 17.85 -4.50
C LEU A 323 2.59 18.06 -3.00
N ASN A 324 2.95 19.22 -2.48
CA ASN A 324 2.78 19.55 -1.06
C ASN A 324 1.31 19.64 -0.63
N ALA A 325 0.39 19.89 -1.55
CA ALA A 325 -1.04 19.91 -1.22
C ALA A 325 -1.50 18.55 -0.69
N THR A 326 -1.24 17.46 -1.41
CA THR A 326 -1.59 16.10 -0.95
C THR A 326 -0.71 15.64 0.21
N ARG A 327 0.59 15.91 0.15
CA ARG A 327 1.55 15.54 1.19
C ARG A 327 1.17 16.09 2.57
N THR A 328 0.71 17.33 2.62
CA THR A 328 0.36 17.97 3.91
C THR A 328 -1.07 17.65 4.34
N VAL A 329 -2.04 17.71 3.44
CA VAL A 329 -3.46 17.51 3.78
C VAL A 329 -3.77 16.02 4.01
N HIS A 330 -3.45 15.16 3.06
CA HIS A 330 -3.72 13.73 3.17
C HIS A 330 -2.68 13.01 4.02
N GLY A 331 -1.40 13.31 3.78
CA GLY A 331 -0.28 12.66 4.48
C GLY A 331 -0.05 13.16 5.89
N GLY A 332 -0.41 14.41 6.17
CA GLY A 332 -0.07 15.05 7.45
C GLY A 332 1.44 15.17 7.67
N LEU A 333 2.22 15.12 6.59
CA LEU A 333 3.66 15.23 6.62
C LEU A 333 4.12 16.69 6.53
N PRO A 334 5.32 17.02 6.99
CA PRO A 334 5.98 18.27 6.67
C PRO A 334 6.08 18.46 5.14
N ALA A 335 5.94 19.69 4.70
CA ALA A 335 6.09 20.01 3.28
C ALA A 335 7.49 19.63 2.76
N SER A 336 7.55 19.17 1.53
CA SER A 336 8.80 18.99 0.80
C SER A 336 9.48 20.33 0.60
N LYS A 337 10.80 20.36 0.77
CA LYS A 337 11.68 21.51 0.57
C LYS A 337 12.56 21.32 -0.67
N ALA A 338 12.21 20.40 -1.56
CA ALA A 338 12.97 20.16 -2.78
C ALA A 338 13.17 21.45 -3.58
N ALA A 339 14.39 21.77 -3.90
CA ALA A 339 14.78 22.98 -4.61
C ALA A 339 15.43 22.70 -5.97
N THR A 340 15.87 21.47 -6.18
CA THR A 340 16.40 21.00 -7.47
C THR A 340 15.35 20.18 -8.20
N LEU A 341 15.48 20.09 -9.51
CA LEU A 341 14.58 19.28 -10.32
C LEU A 341 14.67 17.79 -9.96
N GLU A 342 15.86 17.30 -9.64
CA GLU A 342 16.12 15.93 -9.23
C GLU A 342 15.42 15.59 -7.89
N ASP A 343 15.61 16.44 -6.88
CA ASP A 343 14.95 16.25 -5.58
C ASP A 343 13.42 16.32 -5.71
N ALA A 344 12.94 17.26 -6.52
CA ALA A 344 11.50 17.42 -6.75
C ALA A 344 10.88 16.22 -7.47
N TRP A 345 11.58 15.61 -8.43
CA TRP A 345 11.16 14.35 -9.04
C TRP A 345 11.17 13.20 -8.03
N THR A 346 12.20 13.13 -7.19
CA THR A 346 12.29 12.12 -6.12
C THR A 346 11.09 12.18 -5.20
N ASP A 347 10.77 13.36 -4.70
CA ASP A 347 9.62 13.56 -3.81
C ASP A 347 8.29 13.33 -4.53
N TYR A 348 8.16 13.81 -5.78
CA TYR A 348 6.95 13.62 -6.57
C TYR A 348 6.66 12.14 -6.86
N MET A 349 7.65 11.36 -7.29
CA MET A 349 7.45 9.96 -7.61
C MET A 349 7.00 9.16 -6.38
N ARG A 350 7.56 9.48 -5.22
CA ARG A 350 7.12 8.92 -3.93
C ARG A 350 5.69 9.36 -3.63
N GLU A 351 5.41 10.65 -3.73
CA GLU A 351 4.11 11.22 -3.42
C GLU A 351 3.01 10.62 -4.30
N ARG A 352 3.24 10.48 -5.62
CA ARG A 352 2.27 9.85 -6.51
C ARG A 352 2.01 8.39 -6.17
N ARG A 353 3.07 7.62 -5.85
CA ARG A 353 2.92 6.21 -5.45
C ARG A 353 2.05 6.07 -4.20
N VAL A 354 2.27 6.92 -3.21
CA VAL A 354 1.51 6.92 -1.95
C VAL A 354 0.08 7.40 -2.16
N GLU A 355 -0.08 8.50 -2.87
CA GLU A 355 -1.37 9.14 -3.10
C GLU A 355 -2.30 8.27 -3.94
N MET A 356 -1.80 7.70 -5.04
CA MET A 356 -2.57 6.93 -6.01
C MET A 356 -2.50 5.41 -5.78
N ALA A 357 -1.96 4.97 -4.65
CA ALA A 357 -1.84 3.56 -4.32
C ALA A 357 -3.19 2.83 -4.48
N SER A 358 -3.19 1.71 -5.19
CA SER A 358 -4.38 0.86 -5.40
C SER A 358 -5.57 1.55 -6.10
N GLU A 359 -5.32 2.57 -6.92
CA GLU A 359 -6.37 3.27 -7.68
C GLU A 359 -6.18 3.13 -9.19
N ASN A 360 -7.25 2.79 -9.91
CA ASN A 360 -7.39 2.89 -11.38
C ASN A 360 -6.22 2.30 -12.19
N GLN A 361 -5.44 1.39 -11.64
CA GLN A 361 -4.17 0.96 -12.23
C GLN A 361 -3.22 2.13 -12.53
N ASP A 362 -3.33 3.22 -11.76
CA ASP A 362 -2.58 4.46 -12.01
C ASP A 362 -1.07 4.20 -12.11
N MET A 363 -0.52 3.37 -11.22
CA MET A 363 0.91 3.10 -11.21
C MET A 363 1.39 2.37 -12.46
N TYR A 364 0.60 1.45 -13.02
CA TYR A 364 0.94 0.79 -14.28
C TYR A 364 1.11 1.80 -15.43
N PHE A 365 0.09 2.63 -15.66
CA PHE A 365 0.14 3.64 -16.72
C PHE A 365 1.17 4.74 -16.43
N THR A 366 1.40 5.06 -15.17
CA THR A 366 2.41 6.01 -14.73
C THR A 366 3.82 5.51 -15.03
N TYR A 367 4.14 4.26 -14.71
CA TYR A 367 5.43 3.68 -15.06
C TYR A 367 5.66 3.60 -16.57
N LEU A 368 4.61 3.22 -17.35
CA LEU A 368 4.69 3.26 -18.81
C LEU A 368 5.04 4.65 -19.33
N ARG A 369 4.46 5.68 -18.75
CA ARG A 369 4.71 7.08 -19.10
C ARG A 369 6.11 7.52 -18.68
N TRP A 370 6.49 7.26 -17.44
CA TRP A 370 7.80 7.64 -16.92
C TRP A 370 8.94 6.98 -17.69
N GLY A 371 8.79 5.75 -18.13
CA GLY A 371 9.77 5.08 -18.98
C GLY A 371 9.99 5.73 -20.34
N LYS A 372 9.07 6.60 -20.79
CA LYS A 372 9.22 7.35 -22.03
C LYS A 372 9.92 8.70 -21.86
N TYR A 373 9.97 9.22 -20.65
CA TYR A 373 10.65 10.49 -20.39
C TYR A 373 12.16 10.29 -20.48
N GLY A 374 12.81 10.91 -21.49
CA GLY A 374 14.26 10.97 -21.56
C GLY A 374 14.83 11.43 -20.22
N GLY A 375 15.97 11.30 -19.81
CA GLY A 375 16.65 11.85 -18.62
C GLY A 375 16.01 11.64 -17.22
N TYR A 376 14.70 11.64 -17.15
CA TYR A 376 13.99 11.30 -15.92
C TYR A 376 13.53 9.85 -15.88
N SER A 377 13.70 9.19 -16.99
CA SER A 377 13.57 7.78 -17.04
C SER A 377 14.37 7.28 -15.88
N ASN A 378 13.77 7.14 -14.77
CA ASN A 378 14.45 6.30 -14.04
C ASN A 378 15.35 6.80 -13.06
N TYR A 379 15.33 7.99 -12.84
CA TYR A 379 16.51 8.27 -12.17
C TYR A 379 17.70 7.63 -12.90
N GLY A 380 17.86 7.96 -14.17
CA GLY A 380 18.92 7.44 -14.99
C GLY A 380 18.62 6.18 -15.82
N ARG A 381 17.37 5.71 -15.89
CA ARG A 381 17.00 4.60 -16.76
C ARG A 381 16.67 5.06 -18.18
N ASN A 382 16.79 4.16 -19.13
CA ASN A 382 16.46 4.44 -20.52
C ASN A 382 14.97 4.21 -20.80
N PRO A 383 14.40 4.85 -21.84
CA PRO A 383 12.99 4.67 -22.19
C PRO A 383 12.52 3.21 -22.45
N GLY A 384 13.42 2.26 -22.52
CA GLY A 384 13.09 0.83 -22.64
C GLY A 384 13.01 0.09 -21.31
N ASP A 385 13.39 0.71 -20.20
CA ASP A 385 13.57 0.03 -18.92
C ASP A 385 12.26 -0.13 -18.12
N ILE A 386 11.14 0.22 -18.72
CA ILE A 386 9.85 0.15 -18.06
C ILE A 386 9.47 -1.24 -17.60
N ILE A 387 9.82 -2.24 -18.37
CA ILE A 387 9.60 -3.65 -18.01
C ILE A 387 10.35 -3.98 -16.73
N TYR A 388 11.52 -3.37 -16.54
CA TYR A 388 12.32 -3.54 -15.34
C TYR A 388 11.59 -3.01 -14.08
N ASP A 389 10.87 -1.90 -14.17
CA ASP A 389 10.10 -1.36 -13.02
C ASP A 389 8.85 -2.18 -12.73
N LEU A 390 8.22 -2.72 -13.75
CA LEU A 390 7.10 -3.64 -13.62
C LEU A 390 7.54 -5.03 -13.15
N ASP A 391 8.81 -5.37 -13.37
CA ASP A 391 9.42 -6.65 -13.00
C ASP A 391 10.27 -6.54 -11.72
N ARG A 392 9.95 -5.58 -10.87
CA ARG A 392 10.65 -5.39 -9.60
C ARG A 392 10.53 -6.61 -8.70
N PRO A 393 11.60 -6.92 -7.96
CA PRO A 393 11.51 -7.95 -6.92
C PRO A 393 10.41 -7.60 -5.91
N VAL A 394 9.62 -8.57 -5.58
CA VAL A 394 8.61 -8.44 -4.52
C VAL A 394 9.29 -8.70 -3.18
N TYR A 395 9.23 -7.72 -2.30
CA TYR A 395 9.76 -7.84 -0.96
C TYR A 395 8.63 -8.08 0.05
N LYS A 396 8.93 -8.94 1.02
CA LYS A 396 8.06 -9.25 2.14
C LYS A 396 8.76 -8.98 3.46
N ILE A 397 7.97 -8.76 4.50
CA ILE A 397 8.45 -8.66 5.86
C ILE A 397 8.06 -9.88 6.68
N GLU A 398 8.97 -10.33 7.52
CA GLU A 398 8.70 -11.27 8.60
C GLU A 398 9.08 -10.62 9.93
N ILE A 399 8.13 -10.54 10.83
CA ILE A 399 8.34 -10.01 12.18
C ILE A 399 8.31 -11.19 13.14
N SER A 400 9.29 -11.29 14.05
CA SER A 400 9.28 -12.33 15.07
C SER A 400 8.06 -12.20 16.00
N GLN A 401 7.63 -13.30 16.58
CA GLN A 401 6.47 -13.32 17.48
C GLN A 401 6.62 -12.39 18.69
N ASP A 402 7.84 -12.21 19.19
CA ASP A 402 8.16 -11.27 20.25
C ASP A 402 8.39 -9.84 19.76
N ARG A 403 8.31 -9.62 18.44
CA ARG A 403 8.55 -8.33 17.77
C ARG A 403 9.93 -7.72 18.05
N LYS A 404 10.90 -8.56 18.36
CA LYS A 404 12.29 -8.13 18.62
C LYS A 404 13.20 -8.35 17.41
N SER A 405 12.72 -8.99 16.36
CA SER A 405 13.48 -9.21 15.13
C SER A 405 12.62 -8.98 13.91
N ILE A 406 13.21 -8.40 12.87
CA ILE A 406 12.61 -8.23 11.55
C ILE A 406 13.57 -8.80 10.50
N LEU A 407 12.99 -9.55 9.56
CA LEU A 407 13.63 -9.97 8.33
C LEU A 407 12.87 -9.38 7.15
N ILE A 408 13.58 -8.83 6.18
CA ILE A 408 13.04 -8.45 4.88
C ILE A 408 13.65 -9.37 3.83
N ASN A 409 12.79 -10.09 3.13
CA ASN A 409 13.18 -11.06 2.12
C ASN A 409 12.63 -10.68 0.75
N GLN A 410 13.34 -11.08 -0.29
CA GLN A 410 12.80 -11.08 -1.64
C GLN A 410 12.02 -12.38 -1.87
N LEU A 411 10.80 -12.26 -2.39
CA LEU A 411 10.05 -13.42 -2.85
C LEU A 411 10.57 -13.87 -4.21
N THR A 412 10.84 -15.16 -4.36
CA THR A 412 11.10 -15.76 -5.66
C THR A 412 9.77 -15.94 -6.37
N LEU A 413 9.50 -15.10 -7.35
CA LEU A 413 8.31 -15.26 -8.18
C LEU A 413 8.62 -16.34 -9.23
N LEU A 414 7.81 -17.36 -9.28
CA LEU A 414 7.86 -18.33 -10.36
C LEU A 414 7.57 -17.63 -11.69
N ASN A 415 8.46 -17.77 -12.64
CA ASN A 415 8.65 -17.01 -13.89
C ASN A 415 7.45 -16.91 -14.87
N SER A 416 6.21 -17.06 -14.46
CA SER A 416 5.12 -17.18 -15.43
C SER A 416 3.94 -16.23 -15.30
N CYS A 417 3.88 -15.31 -14.31
CA CYS A 417 2.67 -14.52 -14.10
C CYS A 417 2.86 -13.06 -13.67
N LEU A 418 4.02 -12.45 -13.86
CA LEU A 418 4.30 -11.09 -13.39
C LEU A 418 3.54 -9.99 -14.15
N LEU A 419 3.01 -10.26 -15.33
CA LEU A 419 2.25 -9.28 -16.12
C LEU A 419 0.82 -9.03 -15.60
N TYR A 420 0.36 -9.78 -14.60
CA TYR A 420 -1.02 -9.72 -14.13
C TYR A 420 -1.17 -9.39 -12.64
N THR A 421 -0.07 -9.15 -11.91
CA THR A 421 -0.11 -8.93 -10.45
C THR A 421 0.39 -7.56 -10.00
N SER A 422 0.66 -6.64 -10.91
CA SER A 422 1.03 -5.25 -10.59
C SER A 422 -0.18 -4.34 -10.52
#